data_4783c2d1c0281bdce1771de6fd6f04ec
#
_entry.id   4783c2d1c0281bdce1771de6fd6f04ec
#
_cell.length_a   1.000
_cell.length_b   1.000
_cell.length_c   1.000
_cell.angle_alpha   90.00
_cell.angle_beta   90.00
_cell.angle_gamma   90.00
#
_symmetry.space_group_name_H-M   'P 1'
#
loop_
_entity.id
_entity.type
_entity.pdbx_description
1 polymer ?
#
loop_
_entity_poly.entity_id
_entity_poly.type
_entity_poly.pdbx_seq_one_letter_code
_entity_poly.pdbx_strand_id
1 'polypeptide(L)'
;MHLITETLLVGNINDAKEPPVKIGALLLVAAEYTVESPGWLIAGRIPFSEYAEAEPLLLDQAVSWVEQHISDNRVMVCCRAGMGRSVSVVMAYLCCVQGMTYAEVLKLVMRRRPGAMPLPKLEEAITQVRLLREARAKDKKSSAH
;
A
#
# COMPACT_ATOMS: atom_id res chain seq x y z
N MET A 1 -14.63 0.45 -3.66
CA MET A 1 -13.33 1.03 -4.04
C MET A 1 -13.35 2.52 -3.79
N HIS A 2 -12.29 3.05 -3.21
CA HIS A 2 -12.19 4.45 -2.85
C HIS A 2 -10.92 5.08 -3.37
N LEU A 3 -11.04 6.23 -4.01
CA LEU A 3 -9.92 7.02 -4.51
C LEU A 3 -9.28 7.79 -3.34
N ILE A 4 -8.01 7.53 -3.07
CA ILE A 4 -7.27 8.28 -2.04
C ILE A 4 -6.55 9.47 -2.68
N THR A 5 -5.85 9.23 -3.79
CA THR A 5 -5.32 10.27 -4.67
C THR A 5 -5.78 9.96 -6.09
N GLU A 6 -5.42 10.78 -7.07
CA GLU A 6 -5.82 10.55 -8.46
C GLU A 6 -5.34 9.21 -9.02
N THR A 7 -4.24 8.69 -8.49
CA THR A 7 -3.60 7.47 -9.00
C THR A 7 -3.58 6.31 -8.01
N LEU A 8 -4.03 6.53 -6.76
CA LEU A 8 -3.93 5.53 -5.69
C LEU A 8 -5.28 5.28 -5.05
N LEU A 9 -5.73 4.03 -5.10
CA LEU A 9 -7.03 3.61 -4.61
C LEU A 9 -6.89 2.49 -3.58
N VAL A 10 -7.88 2.40 -2.70
CA VAL A 10 -8.07 1.23 -1.82
C VAL A 10 -9.32 0.48 -2.24
N GLY A 11 -9.30 -0.84 -2.11
CA GLY A 11 -10.43 -1.68 -2.45
C GLY A 11 -10.56 -2.88 -1.53
N ASN A 12 -11.68 -3.59 -1.69
CA ASN A 12 -11.97 -4.83 -0.98
C ASN A 12 -11.72 -6.04 -1.87
N ILE A 13 -11.97 -7.24 -1.33
CA ILE A 13 -11.72 -8.47 -2.07
C ILE A 13 -12.60 -8.60 -3.33
N ASN A 14 -13.79 -8.05 -3.32
CA ASN A 14 -14.67 -8.08 -4.49
C ASN A 14 -14.10 -7.19 -5.61
N ASP A 15 -13.53 -6.05 -5.25
CA ASP A 15 -12.83 -5.19 -6.21
C ASP A 15 -11.62 -5.89 -6.82
N ALA A 16 -10.93 -6.72 -6.05
CA ALA A 16 -9.79 -7.50 -6.53
C ALA A 16 -10.22 -8.60 -7.50
N LYS A 17 -11.37 -9.24 -7.26
CA LYS A 17 -11.91 -10.30 -8.11
C LYS A 17 -12.42 -9.78 -9.45
N GLU A 18 -12.97 -8.57 -9.45
CA GLU A 18 -13.50 -7.91 -10.65
C GLU A 18 -12.91 -6.50 -10.76
N PRO A 19 -11.62 -6.38 -11.09
CA PRO A 19 -10.97 -5.08 -11.08
C PRO A 19 -11.51 -4.17 -12.18
N PRO A 20 -11.72 -2.87 -11.85
CA PRO A 20 -12.14 -1.91 -12.87
C PRO A 20 -11.11 -1.77 -13.99
N VAL A 21 -11.58 -1.57 -15.22
CA VAL A 21 -10.70 -1.47 -16.41
C VAL A 21 -9.71 -0.31 -16.31
N LYS A 22 -10.03 0.71 -15.51
CA LYS A 22 -9.18 1.90 -15.35
C LYS A 22 -7.99 1.67 -14.43
N ILE A 23 -7.95 0.54 -13.72
CA ILE A 23 -6.84 0.18 -12.83
C ILE A 23 -5.83 -0.62 -13.64
N GLY A 24 -4.58 -0.14 -13.68
CA GLY A 24 -3.51 -0.83 -14.40
C GLY A 24 -2.68 -1.77 -13.52
N ALA A 25 -2.68 -1.54 -12.21
CA ALA A 25 -1.92 -2.37 -11.27
C ALA A 25 -2.73 -2.59 -9.98
N LEU A 26 -2.70 -3.81 -9.46
CA LEU A 26 -3.44 -4.19 -8.26
C LEU A 26 -2.53 -4.98 -7.33
N LEU A 27 -2.45 -4.54 -6.08
CA LEU A 27 -1.73 -5.24 -5.02
C LEU A 27 -2.71 -5.81 -4.01
N LEU A 28 -2.72 -7.14 -3.87
CA LEU A 28 -3.54 -7.83 -2.87
C LEU A 28 -2.73 -8.03 -1.61
N VAL A 29 -3.17 -7.42 -0.51
CA VAL A 29 -2.45 -7.46 0.78
C VAL A 29 -3.26 -8.21 1.85
N ALA A 30 -3.79 -9.37 1.46
CA ALA A 30 -4.57 -10.24 2.33
C ALA A 30 -4.03 -11.66 2.26
N ALA A 31 -3.45 -12.15 3.37
CA ALA A 31 -2.83 -13.46 3.43
C ALA A 31 -3.81 -14.61 3.16
N GLU A 32 -5.07 -14.42 3.51
CA GLU A 32 -6.14 -15.43 3.40
C GLU A 32 -6.71 -15.58 1.98
N TYR A 33 -6.31 -14.72 1.03
CA TYR A 33 -6.87 -14.76 -0.32
C TYR A 33 -5.80 -14.89 -1.40
N THR A 34 -6.18 -15.59 -2.46
CA THR A 34 -5.51 -15.53 -3.76
C THR A 34 -6.59 -15.22 -4.80
N VAL A 35 -6.25 -14.43 -5.81
CA VAL A 35 -7.20 -14.02 -6.84
C VAL A 35 -6.57 -14.20 -8.21
N GLU A 36 -7.31 -14.79 -9.14
CA GLU A 36 -6.91 -14.83 -10.55
C GLU A 36 -7.10 -13.45 -11.16
N SER A 37 -6.09 -12.98 -11.85
CA SER A 37 -6.08 -11.65 -12.43
C SER A 37 -6.18 -11.71 -13.96
N PRO A 38 -6.92 -10.78 -14.61
CA PRO A 38 -6.94 -10.73 -16.07
C PRO A 38 -5.55 -10.38 -16.62
N GLY A 39 -5.26 -10.85 -17.83
CA GLY A 39 -3.93 -10.71 -18.42
C GLY A 39 -3.47 -9.27 -18.68
N TRP A 40 -4.40 -8.32 -18.74
CA TRP A 40 -4.08 -6.90 -18.93
C TRP A 40 -3.63 -6.20 -17.64
N LEU A 41 -3.81 -6.81 -16.47
CA LEU A 41 -3.56 -6.22 -15.16
C LEU A 41 -2.20 -6.65 -14.63
N ILE A 42 -1.42 -5.67 -14.16
CA ILE A 42 -0.21 -5.95 -13.36
C ILE A 42 -0.69 -6.32 -11.96
N ALA A 43 -0.46 -7.54 -11.53
CA ALA A 43 -0.96 -8.04 -10.25
C ALA A 43 0.18 -8.45 -9.34
N GLY A 44 0.10 -8.07 -8.06
CA GLY A 44 1.04 -8.48 -7.02
C GLY A 44 0.29 -8.94 -5.77
N ARG A 45 0.99 -9.69 -4.93
CA ARG A 45 0.44 -10.18 -3.67
C ARG A 45 1.51 -10.12 -2.59
N ILE A 46 1.15 -9.48 -1.47
CA ILE A 46 2.01 -9.43 -0.28
C ILE A 46 1.11 -9.81 0.91
N PRO A 47 1.40 -10.92 1.61
CA PRO A 47 0.44 -11.55 2.53
C PRO A 47 0.43 -10.93 3.93
N PHE A 48 -0.31 -9.86 4.11
CA PHE A 48 -0.56 -9.29 5.45
C PHE A 48 -1.62 -10.11 6.18
N SER A 49 -1.39 -10.37 7.47
CA SER A 49 -2.36 -11.05 8.33
C SER A 49 -3.40 -10.05 8.84
N GLU A 50 -4.66 -10.49 8.89
CA GLU A 50 -5.76 -9.67 9.41
C GLU A 50 -5.61 -9.48 10.92
N TYR A 51 -5.91 -8.29 11.41
CA TYR A 51 -5.85 -7.89 12.83
C TYR A 51 -4.46 -7.95 13.48
N ALA A 52 -3.42 -8.25 12.71
CA ALA A 52 -2.05 -8.24 13.23
C ALA A 52 -1.47 -6.82 13.26
N GLU A 53 -0.42 -6.63 14.06
CA GLU A 53 0.35 -5.38 14.01
C GLU A 53 0.97 -5.23 12.63
N ALA A 54 1.17 -3.98 12.20
CA ALA A 54 1.86 -3.71 10.94
C ALA A 54 3.30 -4.22 11.00
N GLU A 55 3.67 -5.11 10.08
CA GLU A 55 5.02 -5.67 9.99
C GLU A 55 5.88 -4.79 9.08
N PRO A 56 6.97 -4.18 9.59
CA PRO A 56 7.79 -3.26 8.79
C PRO A 56 8.33 -3.86 7.49
N LEU A 57 8.76 -5.13 7.50
CA LEU A 57 9.32 -5.77 6.29
C LEU A 57 8.27 -5.95 5.19
N LEU A 58 7.07 -6.40 5.53
CA LEU A 58 5.98 -6.53 4.57
C LEU A 58 5.53 -5.16 4.07
N LEU A 59 5.46 -4.20 4.98
CA LEU A 59 5.07 -2.83 4.65
C LEU A 59 6.09 -2.18 3.68
N ASP A 60 7.38 -2.40 3.92
CA ASP A 60 8.44 -1.93 3.04
C ASP A 60 8.32 -2.54 1.63
N GLN A 61 8.07 -3.85 1.54
CA GLN A 61 7.83 -4.52 0.26
C GLN A 61 6.63 -3.92 -0.47
N ALA A 62 5.54 -3.67 0.25
CA ALA A 62 4.33 -3.10 -0.33
C ALA A 62 4.54 -1.68 -0.83
N VAL A 63 5.22 -0.84 -0.05
CA VAL A 63 5.57 0.53 -0.46
C VAL A 63 6.41 0.51 -1.73
N SER A 64 7.41 -0.35 -1.79
CA SER A 64 8.29 -0.47 -2.97
C SER A 64 7.50 -0.95 -4.20
N TRP A 65 6.58 -1.88 -4.02
CA TRP A 65 5.73 -2.36 -5.11
C TRP A 65 4.86 -1.23 -5.69
N VAL A 66 4.22 -0.46 -4.81
CA VAL A 66 3.39 0.68 -5.23
C VAL A 66 4.25 1.72 -5.95
N GLU A 67 5.39 2.07 -5.37
CA GLU A 67 6.32 3.04 -5.97
C GLU A 67 6.75 2.62 -7.38
N GLN A 68 7.03 1.33 -7.57
CA GLN A 68 7.46 0.80 -8.86
C GLN A 68 6.41 0.95 -9.96
N HIS A 69 5.13 0.85 -9.63
CA HIS A 69 4.06 0.79 -10.62
C HIS A 69 3.23 2.06 -10.78
N ILE A 70 3.25 2.95 -9.80
CA ILE A 70 2.33 4.10 -9.77
C ILE A 70 2.66 5.19 -10.79
N SER A 71 3.90 5.25 -11.28
CA SER A 71 4.28 6.26 -12.28
C SER A 71 3.57 6.04 -13.62
N ASP A 72 3.26 4.78 -13.94
CA ASP A 72 2.67 4.40 -15.23
C ASP A 72 1.24 3.89 -15.12
N ASN A 73 0.72 3.70 -13.91
CA ASN A 73 -0.59 3.07 -13.70
C ASN A 73 -1.35 3.72 -12.56
N ARG A 74 -2.68 3.62 -12.62
CA ARG A 74 -3.48 3.74 -11.41
C ARG A 74 -3.34 2.44 -10.63
N VAL A 75 -3.00 2.56 -9.36
CA VAL A 75 -2.75 1.43 -8.46
C VAL A 75 -3.89 1.30 -7.47
N MET A 76 -4.43 0.10 -7.34
CA MET A 76 -5.41 -0.23 -6.31
C MET A 76 -4.80 -1.23 -5.34
N VAL A 77 -4.84 -0.92 -4.04
CA VAL A 77 -4.39 -1.83 -2.98
C VAL A 77 -5.63 -2.41 -2.33
N CYS A 78 -5.74 -3.74 -2.35
CA CYS A 78 -6.93 -4.45 -1.88
C CYS A 78 -6.61 -5.35 -0.69
N CYS A 79 -7.55 -5.42 0.25
CA CYS A 79 -7.60 -6.46 1.28
C CYS A 79 -9.03 -6.97 1.39
N ARG A 80 -9.41 -7.67 2.47
CA ARG A 80 -10.75 -8.23 2.57
C ARG A 80 -11.83 -7.15 2.57
N ALA A 81 -11.79 -6.23 3.52
CA ALA A 81 -12.80 -5.17 3.68
C ALA A 81 -12.40 -3.83 3.08
N GLY A 82 -11.12 -3.65 2.72
CA GLY A 82 -10.60 -2.37 2.25
C GLY A 82 -10.52 -1.30 3.33
N MET A 83 -10.34 -1.71 4.59
CA MET A 83 -10.40 -0.81 5.75
C MET A 83 -9.10 -0.74 6.54
N GLY A 84 -8.35 -1.81 6.63
CA GLY A 84 -7.17 -1.90 7.51
C GLY A 84 -5.86 -2.08 6.77
N ARG A 85 -5.62 -3.27 6.24
CA ARG A 85 -4.35 -3.63 5.58
C ARG A 85 -4.08 -2.78 4.34
N SER A 86 -5.06 -2.64 3.45
CA SER A 86 -4.92 -1.83 2.23
C SER A 86 -4.71 -0.35 2.57
N VAL A 87 -5.48 0.17 3.52
CA VAL A 87 -5.35 1.54 4.02
C VAL A 87 -3.96 1.77 4.59
N SER A 88 -3.44 0.81 5.37
CA SER A 88 -2.12 0.91 6.00
C SER A 88 -0.99 1.00 4.96
N VAL A 89 -1.07 0.21 3.89
CA VAL A 89 -0.09 0.26 2.79
C VAL A 89 -0.13 1.61 2.11
N VAL A 90 -1.32 2.12 1.80
CA VAL A 90 -1.48 3.42 1.14
C VAL A 90 -0.92 4.55 2.02
N MET A 91 -1.21 4.51 3.32
CA MET A 91 -0.68 5.49 4.28
C MET A 91 0.85 5.45 4.30
N ALA A 92 1.43 4.25 4.37
CA ALA A 92 2.88 4.09 4.38
C ALA A 92 3.53 4.63 3.09
N TYR A 93 2.93 4.35 1.95
CA TYR A 93 3.41 4.89 0.68
C TYR A 93 3.42 6.43 0.69
N LEU A 94 2.33 7.05 1.09
CA LEU A 94 2.22 8.51 1.12
C LEU A 94 3.23 9.14 2.10
N CYS A 95 3.50 8.50 3.22
CA CYS A 95 4.50 8.96 4.18
C CYS A 95 5.92 8.78 3.64
N CYS A 96 6.25 7.58 3.16
CA CYS A 96 7.63 7.22 2.83
C CYS A 96 8.09 7.73 1.46
N VAL A 97 7.19 7.87 0.51
CA VAL A 97 7.53 8.28 -0.86
C VAL A 97 7.11 9.72 -1.14
N GLN A 98 5.92 10.12 -0.73
CA GLN A 98 5.42 11.47 -0.97
C GLN A 98 5.79 12.47 0.12
N GLY A 99 6.41 12.01 1.21
CA GLY A 99 6.91 12.89 2.28
C GLY A 99 5.84 13.50 3.17
N MET A 100 4.62 12.95 3.16
CA MET A 100 3.55 13.44 4.04
C MET A 100 3.76 12.99 5.48
N THR A 101 3.32 13.80 6.43
CA THR A 101 3.33 13.38 7.85
C THR A 101 2.23 12.35 8.11
N TYR A 102 2.41 11.56 9.16
CA TYR A 102 1.40 10.57 9.56
C TYR A 102 0.04 11.24 9.83
N ALA A 103 0.04 12.37 10.53
CA ALA A 103 -1.19 13.10 10.84
C ALA A 103 -1.92 13.56 9.58
N GLU A 104 -1.19 14.09 8.58
CA GLU A 104 -1.75 14.51 7.30
C GLU A 104 -2.37 13.34 6.53
N VAL A 105 -1.64 12.22 6.47
CA VAL A 105 -2.08 11.02 5.77
C VAL A 105 -3.30 10.40 6.44
N LEU A 106 -3.30 10.32 7.76
CA LEU A 106 -4.45 9.79 8.51
C LEU A 106 -5.70 10.62 8.22
N LYS A 107 -5.58 11.93 8.25
CA LYS A 107 -6.68 12.86 7.96
C LYS A 107 -7.22 12.67 6.54
N LEU A 108 -6.33 12.56 5.56
CA LEU A 108 -6.69 12.34 4.16
C LEU A 108 -7.46 11.01 4.00
N VAL A 109 -6.91 9.95 4.55
CA VAL A 109 -7.49 8.60 4.41
C VAL A 109 -8.84 8.49 5.11
N MET A 110 -8.96 9.04 6.33
CA MET A 110 -10.24 9.02 7.04
C MET A 110 -11.33 9.78 6.29
N ARG A 111 -10.97 10.84 5.59
CA ARG A 111 -11.91 11.61 4.77
C ARG A 111 -12.32 10.88 3.49
N ARG A 112 -11.36 10.22 2.82
CA ARG A 112 -11.59 9.53 1.53
C ARG A 112 -12.17 8.14 1.70
N ARG A 113 -11.87 7.48 2.82
CA ARG A 113 -12.37 6.15 3.15
C ARG A 113 -12.97 6.16 4.55
N PRO A 114 -14.21 6.65 4.71
CA PRO A 114 -14.88 6.64 6.03
C PRO A 114 -14.89 5.24 6.63
N GLY A 115 -14.58 5.15 7.91
CA GLY A 115 -14.48 3.86 8.61
C GLY A 115 -13.13 3.19 8.49
N ALA A 116 -12.15 3.80 7.82
CA ALA A 116 -10.79 3.25 7.73
C ALA A 116 -10.21 3.01 9.12
N MET A 117 -9.59 1.84 9.30
CA MET A 117 -8.97 1.42 10.56
C MET A 117 -7.55 0.94 10.30
N PRO A 118 -6.57 1.86 10.34
CA PRO A 118 -5.17 1.47 10.16
C PRO A 118 -4.74 0.36 11.12
N LEU A 119 -3.79 -0.47 10.70
CA LEU A 119 -3.29 -1.56 11.53
C LEU A 119 -2.66 -1.05 12.80
N PRO A 120 -2.71 -1.84 13.90
CA PRO A 120 -2.03 -1.47 15.14
C PRO A 120 -0.55 -1.18 14.90
N LYS A 121 -0.03 -0.18 15.59
CA LYS A 121 1.38 0.25 15.54
C LYS A 121 1.86 0.67 14.14
N LEU A 122 0.96 1.13 13.29
CA LEU A 122 1.30 1.54 11.93
C LEU A 122 2.31 2.69 11.92
N GLU A 123 2.16 3.69 12.76
CA GLU A 123 3.06 4.84 12.78
C GLU A 123 4.51 4.41 13.07
N GLU A 124 4.70 3.53 14.04
CA GLU A 124 6.02 2.98 14.38
C GLU A 124 6.58 2.17 13.20
N ALA A 125 5.73 1.35 12.56
CA ALA A 125 6.14 0.57 11.40
C ALA A 125 6.55 1.46 10.22
N ILE A 126 5.83 2.54 9.97
CA ILE A 126 6.19 3.54 8.94
C ILE A 126 7.56 4.16 9.25
N THR A 127 7.83 4.49 10.50
CA THR A 127 9.15 5.01 10.91
C THR A 127 10.25 4.00 10.59
N GLN A 128 10.02 2.71 10.86
CA GLN A 128 10.97 1.66 10.52
C GLN A 128 11.18 1.54 9.02
N VAL A 129 10.12 1.63 8.23
CA VAL A 129 10.23 1.60 6.76
C VAL A 129 11.06 2.78 6.25
N ARG A 130 10.85 3.97 6.78
CA ARG A 130 11.68 5.15 6.43
C ARG A 130 13.15 4.89 6.68
N LEU A 131 13.49 4.31 7.84
CA LEU A 131 14.88 3.98 8.19
C LEU A 131 15.46 2.94 7.25
N LEU A 132 14.71 1.90 6.90
CA LEU A 132 15.14 0.88 5.94
C LEU A 132 15.42 1.49 4.56
N ARG A 133 14.55 2.39 4.10
CA ARG A 133 14.69 3.05 2.81
C ARG A 133 15.90 4.00 2.79
N GLU A 134 16.13 4.74 3.87
CA GLU A 134 17.29 5.61 4.02
C GLU A 134 18.59 4.81 4.02
N ALA A 135 18.62 3.68 4.72
CA ALA A 135 19.80 2.79 4.75
C ALA A 135 20.14 2.25 3.36
N ARG A 136 19.12 1.82 2.58
CA ARG A 136 19.32 1.36 1.20
C ARG A 136 19.84 2.48 0.29
N ALA A 137 19.36 3.69 0.45
CA ALA A 137 19.82 4.84 -0.33
C ALA A 137 21.30 5.17 -0.05
N LYS A 138 21.73 5.07 1.22
CA LYS A 138 23.12 5.24 1.62
C LYS A 138 24.01 4.14 1.03
N ASP A 139 23.59 2.89 1.08
CA ASP A 139 24.31 1.76 0.52
C ASP A 139 24.51 1.91 -1.00
N LYS A 140 23.47 2.34 -1.71
CA LYS A 140 23.55 2.62 -3.15
C LYS A 140 24.56 3.72 -3.47
N LYS A 141 24.61 4.78 -2.66
CA LYS A 141 25.59 5.87 -2.82
C LYS A 141 27.01 5.37 -2.57
N SER A 142 27.20 4.53 -1.55
CA SER A 142 28.51 3.94 -1.24
C SER A 142 28.98 3.01 -2.35
N SER A 143 28.11 2.22 -2.95
CA SER A 143 28.46 1.28 -4.02
C SER A 143 28.68 1.97 -5.38
N ALA A 144 28.26 3.22 -5.56
CA ALA A 144 28.48 4.00 -6.77
C ALA A 144 29.89 4.58 -6.86
N HIS A 145 30.67 4.47 -5.81
CA HIS A 145 32.07 4.87 -5.74
C HIS A 145 32.99 3.66 -5.83
#